data_969a3d4e56e9f3b149b4318099b598b4
#
_entry.id   969a3d4e56e9f3b149b4318099b598b4
#
_cell.length_a   1.000
_cell.length_b   1.000
_cell.length_c   1.000
_cell.angle_alpha   90.00
_cell.angle_beta   90.00
_cell.angle_gamma   90.00
#
_symmetry.space_group_name_H-M   'P 1'
#
loop_
_entity.id
_entity.type
_entity.pdbx_description
1 polymer ?
#
loop_
_entity_poly.entity_id
_entity_poly.type
_entity_poly.pdbx_seq_one_letter_code
_entity_poly.pdbx_strand_id
1 'polypeptide(L)'
;MERREYERLPVRQVMAQNPDPSLPYRVMNVSKSGCFLETRQPLGEVESAIAFELPLPAGADSLTLGARIVWRDADPEREQSGWFRYGLTFTGIDRISELILDAYVEFLRRDLHVAQLEDAWLKLKRVHEKIELLIAYEEKKAASFLH
;
A
#
# COMPACT_ATOMS: atom_id res chain seq x y z
N MET A 1 -2.33 -19.78 13.74
CA MET A 1 -2.46 -18.39 13.25
C MET A 1 -1.11 -17.72 13.34
N GLU A 2 -0.49 -17.46 12.20
CA GLU A 2 0.81 -16.80 12.18
C GLU A 2 0.65 -15.34 12.63
N ARG A 3 1.42 -14.95 13.65
CA ARG A 3 1.53 -13.54 13.99
C ARG A 3 2.48 -12.91 12.98
N ARG A 4 2.06 -11.79 12.37
CA ARG A 4 2.94 -11.01 11.52
C ARG A 4 4.05 -10.42 12.40
N GLU A 5 5.28 -10.81 12.11
CA GLU A 5 6.46 -10.36 12.84
C GLU A 5 6.77 -8.89 12.55
N TYR A 6 6.40 -8.42 11.35
CA TYR A 6 6.65 -7.05 10.89
C TYR A 6 5.39 -6.41 10.35
N GLU A 7 5.31 -5.09 10.52
CA GLU A 7 4.24 -4.29 9.94
C GLU A 7 4.26 -4.37 8.41
N ARG A 8 3.10 -4.62 7.81
CA ARG A 8 2.92 -4.57 6.36
C ARG A 8 2.44 -3.19 5.94
N LEU A 9 3.16 -2.58 5.02
CA LEU A 9 2.87 -1.25 4.54
C LEU A 9 2.21 -1.31 3.17
N PRO A 10 1.10 -0.56 2.96
CA PRO A 10 0.43 -0.55 1.67
C PRO A 10 1.30 0.08 0.60
N VAL A 11 1.21 -0.45 -0.61
CA VAL A 11 1.77 0.19 -1.80
C VAL A 11 0.68 1.10 -2.35
N ARG A 12 0.91 2.42 -2.25
CA ARG A 12 -0.08 3.40 -2.68
C ARG A 12 -0.18 3.42 -4.20
N GLN A 13 -1.35 3.87 -4.69
CA GLN A 13 -1.65 3.95 -6.12
C GLN A 13 -0.62 4.77 -6.91
N VAL A 14 -0.05 5.81 -6.32
CA VAL A 14 1.01 6.61 -6.94
C VAL A 14 2.24 5.77 -7.24
N MET A 15 2.55 4.82 -6.37
CA MET A 15 3.66 3.87 -6.60
C MET A 15 3.25 2.74 -7.54
N ALA A 16 1.99 2.34 -7.49
CA ALA A 16 1.44 1.34 -8.40
C ALA A 16 1.35 1.83 -9.85
N GLN A 17 1.46 3.12 -10.09
CA GLN A 17 1.52 3.68 -11.45
C GLN A 17 2.87 3.43 -12.15
N ASN A 18 3.89 3.02 -11.40
CA ASN A 18 5.22 2.74 -11.92
C ASN A 18 5.60 1.26 -12.02
N PRO A 19 4.74 0.28 -11.67
CA PRO A 19 5.11 -1.10 -11.93
C PRO A 19 5.21 -1.32 -13.44
N ASP A 20 6.16 -2.14 -13.84
CA ASP A 20 6.27 -2.58 -15.23
C ASP A 20 4.92 -3.19 -15.65
N PRO A 21 4.22 -2.60 -16.66
CA PRO A 21 2.92 -3.12 -17.08
C PRO A 21 3.00 -4.52 -17.68
N SER A 22 4.19 -5.01 -17.99
CA SER A 22 4.39 -6.39 -18.44
C SER A 22 4.32 -7.40 -17.28
N LEU A 23 4.41 -6.97 -16.03
CA LEU A 23 4.28 -7.87 -14.89
C LEU A 23 2.84 -8.33 -14.71
N PRO A 24 2.60 -9.66 -14.58
CA PRO A 24 1.25 -10.19 -14.46
C PRO A 24 0.66 -10.03 -13.06
N TYR A 25 1.32 -9.30 -12.17
CA TYR A 25 0.91 -9.13 -10.78
C TYR A 25 1.12 -7.69 -10.32
N ARG A 26 0.43 -7.35 -9.23
CA ARG A 26 0.66 -6.08 -8.52
C ARG A 26 0.80 -6.34 -7.02
N VAL A 27 1.73 -5.64 -6.42
CA VAL A 27 2.01 -5.76 -4.99
C VAL A 27 1.09 -4.83 -4.23
N MET A 28 0.34 -5.36 -3.27
CA MET A 28 -0.64 -4.60 -2.49
C MET A 28 -0.05 -4.07 -1.19
N ASN A 29 0.81 -4.85 -0.55
CA ASN A 29 1.55 -4.41 0.64
C ASN A 29 2.86 -5.18 0.76
N VAL A 30 3.80 -4.60 1.48
CA VAL A 30 5.13 -5.16 1.69
C VAL A 30 5.56 -4.98 3.13
N SER A 31 6.25 -5.97 3.67
CA SER A 31 6.99 -5.90 4.92
C SER A 31 8.39 -6.47 4.73
N LYS A 32 9.20 -6.45 5.78
CA LYS A 32 10.53 -7.06 5.75
C LYS A 32 10.52 -8.57 5.58
N SER A 33 9.39 -9.22 5.89
CA SER A 33 9.27 -10.68 5.87
C SER A 33 8.48 -11.24 4.71
N GLY A 34 7.69 -10.41 4.02
CA GLY A 34 6.84 -10.89 2.95
C GLY A 34 6.00 -9.80 2.31
N CYS A 35 5.11 -10.21 1.43
CA CYS A 35 4.19 -9.30 0.75
C CYS A 35 2.86 -9.97 0.46
N PHE A 36 1.88 -9.13 0.14
CA PHE A 36 0.58 -9.54 -0.36
C PHE A 36 0.44 -9.02 -1.78
N LEU A 37 0.02 -9.88 -2.70
CA LEU A 37 -0.10 -9.49 -4.11
C LEU A 37 -1.36 -10.04 -4.76
N GLU A 38 -1.74 -9.40 -5.86
CA GLU A 38 -2.76 -9.87 -6.78
C GLU A 38 -2.10 -10.19 -8.13
N THR A 39 -2.53 -11.26 -8.74
CA THR A 39 -2.01 -11.70 -10.04
C THR A 39 -3.14 -12.17 -10.95
N ARG A 40 -2.95 -12.05 -12.26
CA ARG A 40 -3.88 -12.56 -13.25
C ARG A 40 -3.66 -14.02 -13.58
N GLN A 41 -2.53 -14.59 -13.16
CA GLN A 41 -2.21 -16.00 -13.40
C GLN A 41 -1.95 -16.68 -12.06
N PRO A 42 -2.39 -17.94 -11.89
CA PRO A 42 -2.08 -18.67 -10.68
C PRO A 42 -0.56 -18.84 -10.52
N LEU A 43 -0.06 -18.59 -9.31
CA LEU A 43 1.36 -18.72 -8.99
C LEU A 43 1.73 -20.13 -8.52
N GLY A 44 0.79 -20.86 -7.97
CA GLY A 44 1.01 -22.19 -7.42
C GLY A 44 0.19 -22.45 -6.18
N GLU A 45 0.47 -23.58 -5.55
CA GLU A 45 -0.20 -24.00 -4.32
C GLU A 45 0.48 -23.40 -3.09
N VAL A 46 -0.25 -23.37 -1.96
CA VAL A 46 0.30 -23.02 -0.65
C VAL A 46 1.48 -23.93 -0.36
N GLU A 47 2.54 -23.38 0.23
CA GLU A 47 3.85 -24.01 0.52
C GLU A 47 4.78 -24.13 -0.69
N SER A 48 4.35 -23.76 -1.90
CA SER A 48 5.24 -23.73 -3.07
C SER A 48 6.28 -22.62 -2.96
N ALA A 49 7.49 -22.94 -3.39
CA ALA A 49 8.58 -21.96 -3.53
C ALA A 49 8.51 -21.31 -4.90
N ILE A 50 8.65 -20.01 -4.96
CA ILE A 50 8.66 -19.24 -6.19
C ILE A 50 9.81 -18.24 -6.20
N ALA A 51 10.23 -17.83 -7.40
CA ALA A 51 11.06 -16.64 -7.59
C ALA A 51 10.13 -15.45 -7.84
N PHE A 52 10.39 -14.34 -7.19
CA PHE A 52 9.52 -13.19 -7.21
C PHE A 52 10.32 -11.91 -7.48
N GLU A 53 9.84 -11.09 -8.39
CA GLU A 53 10.42 -9.78 -8.65
C GLU A 53 9.57 -8.70 -7.99
N LEU A 54 10.16 -8.02 -6.99
CA LEU A 54 9.54 -6.91 -6.32
C LEU A 54 9.89 -5.62 -7.07
N PRO A 55 8.91 -4.95 -7.69
CA PRO A 55 9.17 -3.67 -8.35
C PRO A 55 9.59 -2.61 -7.33
N LEU A 56 10.67 -1.90 -7.63
CA LEU A 56 11.17 -0.82 -6.78
C LEU A 56 10.64 0.54 -7.26
N PRO A 57 10.51 1.53 -6.37
CA PRO A 57 9.97 2.83 -6.72
C PRO A 57 10.88 3.64 -7.64
N ALA A 58 10.31 4.68 -8.27
CA ALA A 58 11.01 5.68 -9.08
C ALA A 58 11.74 5.14 -10.30
N GLY A 59 11.24 4.04 -10.90
CA GLY A 59 11.84 3.46 -12.09
C GLY A 59 13.16 2.74 -11.85
N ALA A 60 13.51 2.49 -10.58
CA ALA A 60 14.64 1.64 -10.24
C ALA A 60 14.36 0.19 -10.68
N ASP A 61 15.42 -0.60 -10.81
CA ASP A 61 15.29 -2.01 -11.14
C ASP A 61 14.45 -2.75 -10.09
N SER A 62 13.93 -3.92 -10.46
CA SER A 62 13.24 -4.80 -9.53
C SER A 62 14.25 -5.56 -8.66
N LEU A 63 13.78 -5.98 -7.49
CA LEU A 63 14.52 -6.82 -6.57
C LEU A 63 14.03 -8.26 -6.71
N THR A 64 14.92 -9.18 -7.10
CA THR A 64 14.59 -10.61 -7.22
C THR A 64 14.72 -11.28 -5.86
N LEU A 65 13.66 -11.91 -5.40
CA LEU A 65 13.58 -12.57 -4.09
C LEU A 65 13.05 -13.99 -4.25
N GLY A 66 13.58 -14.89 -3.44
CA GLY A 66 12.92 -16.18 -3.20
C GLY A 66 11.74 -15.97 -2.27
N ALA A 67 10.65 -16.68 -2.51
CA ALA A 67 9.47 -16.58 -1.68
C ALA A 67 8.75 -17.93 -1.62
N ARG A 68 7.94 -18.06 -0.56
CA ARG A 68 7.04 -19.21 -0.38
C ARG A 68 5.63 -18.69 -0.26
N ILE A 69 4.69 -19.34 -0.94
CA ILE A 69 3.27 -19.02 -0.83
C ILE A 69 2.77 -19.55 0.51
N VAL A 70 2.31 -18.66 1.40
CA VAL A 70 1.80 -19.03 2.73
C VAL A 70 0.30 -18.87 2.83
N TRP A 71 -0.30 -18.17 1.89
CA TRP A 71 -1.74 -17.94 1.87
C TRP A 71 -2.22 -17.73 0.44
N ARG A 72 -3.41 -18.24 0.16
CA ARG A 72 -4.10 -18.05 -1.11
C ARG A 72 -5.57 -17.74 -0.83
N ASP A 73 -6.12 -16.75 -1.54
CA ASP A 73 -7.55 -16.49 -1.50
C ASP A 73 -8.30 -17.57 -2.30
N ALA A 74 -9.21 -18.25 -1.64
CA ALA A 74 -10.01 -19.32 -2.24
C ALA A 74 -11.41 -18.84 -2.66
N ASP A 75 -11.65 -17.53 -2.76
CA ASP A 75 -12.95 -16.98 -3.13
C ASP A 75 -13.23 -17.23 -4.62
N PRO A 76 -14.25 -18.06 -4.96
CA PRO A 76 -14.58 -18.38 -6.36
C PRO A 76 -14.98 -17.16 -7.18
N GLU A 77 -15.62 -16.16 -6.57
CA GLU A 77 -16.04 -14.95 -7.27
C GLU A 77 -14.83 -14.14 -7.75
N ARG A 78 -13.76 -14.10 -6.97
CA ARG A 78 -12.52 -13.42 -7.35
C ARG A 78 -11.75 -14.19 -8.41
N GLU A 79 -11.74 -15.50 -8.34
CA GLU A 79 -11.15 -16.35 -9.38
C GLU A 79 -11.88 -16.15 -10.71
N GLN A 80 -13.20 -15.99 -10.68
CA GLN A 80 -14.00 -15.70 -11.88
C GLN A 80 -13.70 -14.30 -12.45
N SER A 81 -13.30 -13.34 -11.61
CA SER A 81 -12.89 -12.01 -12.07
C SER A 81 -11.52 -11.99 -12.74
N GLY A 82 -10.79 -13.10 -12.69
CA GLY A 82 -9.47 -13.25 -13.27
C GLY A 82 -8.33 -12.80 -12.38
N TRP A 83 -8.61 -12.45 -11.13
CA TRP A 83 -7.60 -12.05 -10.15
C TRP A 83 -7.45 -13.07 -9.04
N PHE A 84 -6.20 -13.45 -8.79
CA PHE A 84 -5.81 -14.34 -7.70
C PHE A 84 -5.04 -13.54 -6.66
N ARG A 85 -5.24 -13.84 -5.38
CA ARG A 85 -4.56 -13.17 -4.27
C ARG A 85 -3.70 -14.14 -3.51
N TYR A 86 -2.48 -13.71 -3.18
CA TYR A 86 -1.48 -14.53 -2.51
C TYR A 86 -0.78 -13.74 -1.42
N GLY A 87 -0.50 -14.43 -0.31
CA GLY A 87 0.45 -13.97 0.69
C GLY A 87 1.76 -14.72 0.54
N LEU A 88 2.87 -13.99 0.48
CA LEU A 88 4.20 -14.55 0.31
C LEU A 88 5.07 -14.25 1.51
N THR A 89 5.87 -15.24 1.91
CA THR A 89 6.97 -15.07 2.86
C THR A 89 8.27 -15.13 2.08
N PHE A 90 9.15 -14.15 2.27
CA PHE A 90 10.46 -14.14 1.62
C PHE A 90 11.37 -15.17 2.23
N THR A 91 12.15 -15.87 1.39
CA THR A 91 13.07 -16.93 1.80
C THR A 91 14.47 -16.67 1.24
N GLY A 92 15.51 -17.02 2.01
CA GLY A 92 16.87 -16.96 1.54
C GLY A 92 17.37 -15.57 1.12
N ILE A 93 16.94 -14.52 1.82
CA ILE A 93 17.34 -13.15 1.50
C ILE A 93 18.81 -12.94 1.87
N ASP A 94 19.63 -12.53 0.90
CA ASP A 94 21.01 -12.14 1.16
C ASP A 94 21.09 -10.75 1.82
N ARG A 95 22.27 -10.38 2.30
CA ARG A 95 22.47 -9.12 3.03
C ARG A 95 22.16 -7.88 2.19
N ILE A 96 22.52 -7.90 0.92
CA ILE A 96 22.29 -6.77 0.01
C ILE A 96 20.80 -6.61 -0.25
N SER A 97 20.09 -7.70 -0.54
CA SER A 97 18.64 -7.70 -0.74
C SER A 97 17.89 -7.26 0.52
N GLU A 98 18.36 -7.68 1.70
CA GLU A 98 17.81 -7.26 2.98
C GLU A 98 17.90 -5.73 3.16
N LEU A 99 19.06 -5.14 2.85
CA LEU A 99 19.27 -3.69 2.94
C LEU A 99 18.37 -2.93 1.96
N ILE A 100 18.22 -3.42 0.74
CA ILE A 100 17.34 -2.83 -0.26
C ILE A 100 15.88 -2.91 0.21
N LEU A 101 15.48 -4.06 0.73
CA LEU A 101 14.12 -4.25 1.23
C LEU A 101 13.83 -3.35 2.43
N ASP A 102 14.78 -3.20 3.36
CA ASP A 102 14.66 -2.28 4.49
C ASP A 102 14.47 -0.83 4.02
N ALA A 103 15.24 -0.43 3.03
CA ALA A 103 15.13 0.92 2.45
C ALA A 103 13.76 1.12 1.77
N TYR A 104 13.27 0.11 1.07
CA TYR A 104 11.97 0.16 0.41
C TYR A 104 10.83 0.25 1.43
N VAL A 105 10.86 -0.56 2.48
CA VAL A 105 9.86 -0.53 3.56
C VAL A 105 9.87 0.84 4.25
N GLU A 106 11.05 1.41 4.50
CA GLU A 106 11.15 2.75 5.10
C GLU A 106 10.59 3.82 4.17
N PHE A 107 10.83 3.70 2.87
CA PHE A 107 10.22 4.59 1.87
C PHE A 107 8.70 4.54 1.92
N LEU A 108 8.12 3.34 1.99
CA LEU A 108 6.66 3.16 2.07
C LEU A 108 6.10 3.76 3.36
N ARG A 109 6.83 3.62 4.46
CA ARG A 109 6.41 4.20 5.75
C ARG A 109 6.35 5.72 5.69
N ARG A 110 7.36 6.34 5.08
CA ARG A 110 7.39 7.80 4.89
C ARG A 110 6.26 8.27 3.97
N ASP A 111 6.03 7.55 2.89
CA ASP A 111 4.95 7.86 1.95
C ASP A 111 3.59 7.79 2.62
N LEU A 112 3.34 6.77 3.45
CA LEU A 112 2.12 6.65 4.23
C LEU A 112 1.99 7.81 5.23
N HIS A 113 3.08 8.20 5.87
CA HIS A 113 3.08 9.31 6.84
C HIS A 113 2.72 10.63 6.16
N VAL A 114 3.29 10.90 5.00
CA VAL A 114 2.96 12.10 4.21
C VAL A 114 1.48 12.11 3.85
N ALA A 115 0.93 10.98 3.42
CA ALA A 115 -0.49 10.86 3.11
C ALA A 115 -1.38 11.15 4.31
N GLN A 116 -1.01 10.65 5.49
CA GLN A 116 -1.75 10.89 6.73
C GLN A 116 -1.71 12.38 7.12
N LEU A 117 -0.57 13.05 6.94
CA LEU A 117 -0.43 14.48 7.19
C LEU A 117 -1.26 15.30 6.21
N GLU A 118 -1.27 14.95 4.94
CA GLU A 118 -2.12 15.60 3.94
C GLU A 118 -3.61 15.46 4.27
N ASP A 119 -4.05 14.28 4.68
CA ASP A 119 -5.44 14.04 5.07
C ASP A 119 -5.82 14.86 6.30
N ALA A 120 -4.95 14.91 7.31
CA ALA A 120 -5.16 15.72 8.50
C ALA A 120 -5.24 17.20 8.16
N TRP A 121 -4.38 17.69 7.27
CA TRP A 121 -4.40 19.06 6.80
C TRP A 121 -5.72 19.41 6.10
N LEU A 122 -6.21 18.55 5.21
CA LEU A 122 -7.47 18.76 4.51
C LEU A 122 -8.65 18.80 5.48
N LYS A 123 -8.67 17.96 6.50
CA LYS A 123 -9.70 17.96 7.54
C LYS A 123 -9.68 19.27 8.33
N LEU A 124 -8.50 19.73 8.72
CA LEU A 124 -8.32 20.99 9.43
C LEU A 124 -8.80 22.18 8.59
N LYS A 125 -8.47 22.20 7.31
CA LYS A 125 -8.91 23.22 6.37
C LYS A 125 -10.44 23.29 6.27
N ARG A 126 -11.10 22.14 6.19
CA ARG A 126 -12.57 22.08 6.15
C ARG A 126 -13.22 22.64 7.42
N VAL A 127 -12.67 22.33 8.59
CA VAL A 127 -13.15 22.86 9.87
C VAL A 127 -12.96 24.38 9.91
N HIS A 128 -11.82 24.88 9.46
CA HIS A 128 -11.55 26.30 9.39
C HIS A 128 -12.56 27.04 8.49
N GLU A 129 -12.85 26.51 7.32
CA GLU A 129 -13.83 27.08 6.40
C GLU A 129 -15.22 27.12 7.02
N LYS A 130 -15.63 26.07 7.75
CA LYS A 130 -16.92 26.04 8.45
C LYS A 130 -16.98 27.12 9.54
N ILE A 131 -15.91 27.31 10.31
CA ILE A 131 -15.83 28.33 11.35
C ILE A 131 -15.96 29.72 10.73
N GLU A 132 -15.27 29.99 9.63
CA GLU A 132 -15.37 31.27 8.93
C GLU A 132 -16.79 31.55 8.45
N LEU A 133 -17.48 30.55 7.90
CA LEU A 133 -18.87 30.66 7.48
C LEU A 133 -19.79 30.97 8.66
N LEU A 134 -19.58 30.35 9.80
CA LEU A 134 -20.39 30.61 11.01
C LEU A 134 -20.13 32.02 11.54
N ILE A 135 -18.93 32.51 11.55
CA ILE A 135 -18.58 33.88 11.96
C ILE A 135 -19.25 34.86 11.04
N ALA A 136 -19.15 34.67 9.73
CA ALA A 136 -19.79 35.54 8.74
C ALA A 136 -21.32 35.59 8.92
N TYR A 137 -21.93 34.43 9.21
CA TYR A 137 -23.38 34.34 9.47
C TYR A 137 -23.76 35.12 10.72
N GLU A 138 -23.04 34.97 11.83
CA GLU A 138 -23.31 35.69 13.08
C GLU A 138 -23.11 37.19 12.93
N GLU A 139 -22.08 37.62 12.22
CA GLU A 139 -21.86 39.05 11.93
C GLU A 139 -23.03 39.64 11.12
N LYS A 140 -23.47 38.94 10.09
CA LYS A 140 -24.61 39.36 9.27
C LYS A 140 -25.90 39.42 10.07
N LYS A 141 -26.11 38.46 10.95
CA LYS A 141 -27.27 38.41 11.85
C LYS A 141 -27.24 39.59 12.84
N ALA A 142 -26.09 39.88 13.44
CA ALA A 142 -25.94 41.01 14.34
C ALA A 142 -26.18 42.33 13.62
N ALA A 143 -25.66 42.51 12.42
CA ALA A 143 -25.89 43.70 11.62
C ALA A 143 -27.40 43.94 11.31
N SER A 144 -28.17 42.86 11.08
CA SER A 144 -29.60 42.97 10.81
C SER A 144 -30.40 43.40 12.01
N PHE A 145 -29.94 43.17 13.25
CA PHE A 145 -30.60 43.63 14.47
C PHE A 145 -30.33 45.07 14.82
N LEU A 146 -29.34 45.72 14.22
CA LEU A 146 -28.96 47.12 14.47
C LEU A 146 -29.70 48.11 13.58
N HIS A 147 -30.51 47.62 12.67
CA HIS A 147 -31.32 48.46 11.77
C HIS A 147 -32.80 48.35 12.11
#